data_9b5edc04bf8c295b44c608dcd55a7cda
#
_entry.id   9b5edc04bf8c295b44c608dcd55a7cda
#
_cell.length_a   1.000
_cell.length_b   1.000
_cell.length_c   1.000
_cell.angle_alpha   90.00
_cell.angle_beta   90.00
_cell.angle_gamma   90.00
#
_symmetry.space_group_name_H-M   'P 1'
#
loop_
_entity.id
_entity.type
_entity.pdbx_description
1 polymer ?
#
loop_
_entity_poly.entity_id
_entity_poly.type
_entity_poly.pdbx_seq_one_letter_code
_entity_poly.pdbx_strand_id
1 'polypeptide(L)'
;MASVTLKETNMSKTFTITIYNDPGHAWGKVKRDVLVNLGIADKISRYSYQRNGYVYLEEDCDLTTLCMALNERDTRVKFVEKRSERDSRIRSYDRYEYGF
;
A
#
# COMPACT_ATOMS: atom_id res chain seq x y z
N MET A 1 -21.53 -22.57 11.78
CA MET A 1 -22.51 -21.70 11.14
C MET A 1 -22.26 -20.24 11.48
N ALA A 2 -22.41 -19.93 12.75
CA ALA A 2 -22.22 -18.55 13.19
C ALA A 2 -20.82 -18.04 12.87
N SER A 3 -19.80 -18.90 12.97
CA SER A 3 -18.42 -18.47 12.73
C SER A 3 -18.21 -18.07 11.27
N VAL A 4 -18.84 -18.75 10.35
CA VAL A 4 -18.72 -18.41 8.93
C VAL A 4 -19.35 -17.04 8.67
N THR A 5 -20.53 -16.80 9.23
CA THR A 5 -21.20 -15.53 9.07
C THR A 5 -20.40 -14.39 9.67
N LEU A 6 -19.85 -14.61 10.86
CA LEU A 6 -19.02 -13.60 11.51
C LEU A 6 -17.78 -13.28 10.70
N LYS A 7 -17.18 -14.28 10.09
CA LYS A 7 -16.00 -14.06 9.29
C LYS A 7 -16.33 -13.21 8.07
N GLU A 8 -17.43 -13.49 7.42
CA GLU A 8 -17.87 -12.69 6.27
C GLU A 8 -18.12 -11.24 6.70
N THR A 9 -18.73 -11.06 7.87
CA THR A 9 -18.99 -9.74 8.39
C THR A 9 -17.69 -8.99 8.64
N ASN A 10 -16.69 -9.69 9.22
CA ASN A 10 -15.40 -9.08 9.50
C ASN A 10 -14.66 -8.68 8.24
N MET A 11 -14.89 -9.40 7.15
CA MET A 11 -14.24 -9.10 5.88
C MET A 11 -15.02 -8.11 5.04
N SER A 12 -16.02 -7.44 5.63
CA SER A 12 -16.81 -6.45 4.92
C SER A 12 -16.03 -5.18 4.61
N LYS A 13 -14.98 -4.89 5.38
CA LYS A 13 -14.16 -3.72 5.13
C LYS A 13 -13.27 -3.95 3.92
N THR A 14 -13.16 -2.94 3.10
CA THR A 14 -12.32 -2.98 1.91
C THR A 14 -11.46 -1.73 1.86
N PHE A 15 -10.18 -1.93 1.60
CA PHE A 15 -9.25 -0.84 1.40
C PHE A 15 -8.76 -0.88 -0.04
N THR A 16 -8.97 0.20 -0.77
CA THR A 16 -8.60 0.27 -2.19
C THR A 16 -7.24 0.95 -2.33
N ILE A 17 -6.35 0.31 -3.07
CA ILE A 17 -5.01 0.83 -3.31
C ILE A 17 -4.85 1.05 -4.80
N THR A 18 -4.46 2.25 -5.19
CA THR A 18 -4.14 2.52 -6.59
C THR A 18 -2.70 2.09 -6.84
N ILE A 19 -2.53 1.23 -7.85
CA ILE A 19 -1.23 0.73 -8.26
C ILE A 19 -0.82 1.46 -9.53
N TYR A 20 0.35 2.08 -9.48
CA TYR A 20 0.93 2.76 -10.64
C TYR A 20 2.01 1.86 -11.23
N ASN A 21 1.78 1.40 -12.45
CA ASN A 21 2.74 0.55 -13.18
C ASN A 21 3.45 1.36 -14.24
N ASP A 22 4.76 1.18 -14.34
CA ASP A 22 5.50 1.59 -15.54
C ASP A 22 6.20 0.34 -16.08
N PRO A 23 6.96 0.44 -17.17
CA PRO A 23 7.53 -0.78 -17.77
C PRO A 23 8.39 -1.62 -16.85
N GLY A 24 9.02 -1.01 -15.83
CA GLY A 24 9.95 -1.73 -14.98
C GLY A 24 9.46 -2.06 -13.58
N HIS A 25 8.52 -1.29 -13.05
CA HIS A 25 8.12 -1.41 -11.65
C HIS A 25 6.68 -1.01 -11.43
N ALA A 26 6.21 -1.27 -10.21
CA ALA A 26 4.90 -0.83 -9.78
C ALA A 26 4.95 -0.34 -8.34
N TRP A 27 4.07 0.60 -7.99
CA TRP A 27 3.99 1.17 -6.65
C TRP A 27 2.54 1.32 -6.24
N GLY A 28 2.26 1.01 -4.98
CA GLY A 28 0.94 1.23 -4.41
C GLY A 28 0.92 2.55 -3.64
N LYS A 29 0.01 3.43 -4.00
CA LYS A 29 -0.10 4.76 -3.38
C LYS A 29 -1.01 4.70 -2.17
N VAL A 30 -0.51 5.14 -1.01
CA VAL A 30 -1.32 5.24 0.21
C VAL A 30 -0.95 6.51 0.95
N LYS A 31 -1.86 6.99 1.79
CA LYS A 31 -1.53 8.10 2.67
C LYS A 31 -0.59 7.61 3.76
N ARG A 32 0.39 8.45 4.13
CA ARG A 32 1.31 8.11 5.21
C ARG A 32 0.56 7.76 6.50
N ASP A 33 -0.56 8.43 6.77
CA ASP A 33 -1.35 8.18 7.97
C ASP A 33 -1.80 6.73 8.07
N VAL A 34 -2.06 6.08 6.95
CA VAL A 34 -2.46 4.67 6.94
C VAL A 34 -1.34 3.81 7.54
N LEU A 35 -0.11 4.08 7.15
CA LEU A 35 1.04 3.33 7.64
C LEU A 35 1.26 3.57 9.13
N VAL A 36 1.08 4.81 9.56
CA VAL A 36 1.20 5.17 10.98
C VAL A 36 0.12 4.47 11.80
N ASN A 37 -1.12 4.53 11.33
CA ASN A 37 -2.25 3.92 12.06
C ASN A 37 -2.13 2.41 12.14
N LEU A 38 -1.53 1.78 11.15
CA LEU A 38 -1.32 0.34 11.16
C LEU A 38 -0.05 -0.07 11.94
N GLY A 39 0.74 0.91 12.38
CA GLY A 39 1.95 0.61 13.12
C GLY A 39 3.09 0.06 12.27
N ILE A 40 3.08 0.34 10.98
CA ILE A 40 4.09 -0.21 10.06
C ILE A 40 4.95 0.87 9.39
N ALA A 41 4.79 2.12 9.79
CA ALA A 41 5.53 3.20 9.14
C ALA A 41 7.05 3.01 9.24
N ASP A 42 7.51 2.39 10.32
CA ASP A 42 8.94 2.14 10.52
C ASP A 42 9.42 0.87 9.81
N LYS A 43 8.53 0.14 9.16
CA LYS A 43 8.86 -1.11 8.48
C LYS A 43 8.98 -0.95 6.97
N ILE A 44 8.73 0.25 6.46
CA ILE A 44 8.78 0.52 5.02
C ILE A 44 10.22 0.83 4.63
N SER A 45 10.65 0.27 3.51
CA SER A 45 12.04 0.40 3.05
C SER A 45 12.24 1.66 2.22
N ARG A 46 13.50 1.96 1.93
CA ARG A 46 13.86 3.07 1.06
C ARG A 46 13.73 2.73 -0.43
N TYR A 47 13.27 1.54 -0.74
CA TYR A 47 12.86 1.22 -2.12
C TYR A 47 11.56 1.91 -2.49
N SER A 48 10.78 2.34 -1.48
CA SER A 48 9.56 3.11 -1.70
C SER A 48 9.87 4.59 -1.78
N TYR A 49 8.88 5.37 -2.22
CA TYR A 49 9.03 6.81 -2.40
C TYR A 49 7.97 7.55 -1.59
N GLN A 50 8.16 8.85 -1.40
CA GLN A 50 7.20 9.68 -0.69
C GLN A 50 7.09 11.04 -1.35
N ARG A 51 5.88 11.61 -1.28
CA ARG A 51 5.60 12.95 -1.79
C ARG A 51 4.26 13.44 -1.27
N ASN A 52 4.25 14.65 -0.73
CA ASN A 52 3.01 15.35 -0.35
C ASN A 52 2.10 14.52 0.56
N GLY A 53 2.67 13.86 1.56
CA GLY A 53 1.89 13.09 2.52
C GLY A 53 1.47 11.72 2.03
N TYR A 54 1.86 11.33 0.83
CA TYR A 54 1.61 10.01 0.28
C TYR A 54 2.89 9.21 0.24
N VAL A 55 2.74 7.91 0.34
CA VAL A 55 3.85 6.96 0.19
C VAL A 55 3.53 6.04 -0.98
N TYR A 56 4.51 5.80 -1.81
CA TYR A 56 4.39 4.95 -2.99
C TYR A 56 5.17 3.68 -2.70
N LEU A 57 4.43 2.64 -2.30
CA LEU A 57 5.01 1.40 -1.78
C LEU A 57 5.47 0.51 -2.91
N GLU A 58 6.73 0.14 -2.87
CA GLU A 58 7.34 -0.71 -3.88
C GLU A 58 6.69 -2.11 -3.85
N GLU A 59 6.40 -2.66 -5.03
CA GLU A 59 5.54 -3.83 -5.16
C GLU A 59 6.08 -5.11 -4.53
N ASP A 60 7.39 -5.32 -4.60
CA ASP A 60 7.96 -6.60 -4.19
C ASP A 60 8.09 -6.77 -2.69
N CYS A 61 8.15 -5.66 -1.96
CA CYS A 61 8.49 -5.69 -0.55
C CYS A 61 7.46 -4.92 0.28
N ASP A 62 7.40 -3.62 0.10
CA ASP A 62 6.66 -2.75 1.01
C ASP A 62 5.15 -2.85 0.82
N LEU A 63 4.68 -3.08 -0.40
CA LEU A 63 3.26 -3.27 -0.65
C LEU A 63 2.77 -4.54 0.04
N THR A 64 3.58 -5.59 0.05
CA THR A 64 3.26 -6.82 0.76
C THR A 64 3.11 -6.54 2.26
N THR A 65 4.00 -5.74 2.82
CA THR A 65 3.93 -5.38 4.25
C THR A 65 2.58 -4.74 4.57
N LEU A 66 2.12 -3.81 3.72
CA LEU A 66 0.83 -3.16 3.91
C LEU A 66 -0.31 -4.17 3.80
N CYS A 67 -0.28 -5.00 2.77
CA CYS A 67 -1.36 -5.97 2.54
C CYS A 67 -1.48 -6.95 3.71
N MET A 68 -0.36 -7.39 4.26
CA MET A 68 -0.38 -8.29 5.40
C MET A 68 -0.96 -7.61 6.64
N ALA A 69 -0.61 -6.34 6.86
CA ALA A 69 -1.15 -5.60 8.01
C ALA A 69 -2.65 -5.41 7.89
N LEU A 70 -3.14 -5.12 6.69
CA LEU A 70 -4.56 -4.97 6.45
C LEU A 70 -5.30 -6.28 6.64
N ASN A 71 -4.71 -7.37 6.16
CA ASN A 71 -5.31 -8.69 6.27
C ASN A 71 -5.43 -9.12 7.72
N GLU A 72 -4.44 -8.79 8.55
CA GLU A 72 -4.50 -9.09 10.00
C GLU A 72 -5.64 -8.36 10.68
N ARG A 73 -6.13 -7.30 10.07
CA ARG A 73 -7.26 -6.52 10.59
C ARG A 73 -8.55 -6.84 9.86
N ASP A 74 -8.61 -8.00 9.23
CA ASP A 74 -9.79 -8.48 8.51
C ASP A 74 -10.28 -7.48 7.47
N THR A 75 -9.34 -6.81 6.81
CA THR A 75 -9.63 -5.83 5.77
C THR A 75 -9.21 -6.40 4.43
N ARG A 76 -10.16 -6.42 3.49
CA ARG A 76 -9.92 -6.89 2.13
C ARG A 76 -9.22 -5.79 1.35
N VAL A 77 -8.24 -6.17 0.53
CA VAL A 77 -7.52 -5.23 -0.31
C VAL A 77 -8.04 -5.34 -1.74
N LYS A 78 -8.32 -4.20 -2.33
CA LYS A 78 -8.72 -4.11 -3.73
C LYS A 78 -7.71 -3.22 -4.44
N PHE A 79 -7.24 -3.67 -5.60
CA PHE A 79 -6.29 -2.90 -6.39
C PHE A 79 -6.96 -2.27 -7.59
N VAL A 80 -6.58 -1.02 -7.88
CA VAL A 80 -6.97 -0.33 -9.09
C VAL A 80 -5.68 0.05 -9.79
N GLU A 81 -5.45 -0.49 -10.98
CA GLU A 81 -4.20 -0.29 -11.68
C GLU A 81 -4.27 0.87 -12.66
N LYS A 82 -3.18 1.64 -12.70
CA LYS A 82 -2.97 2.69 -13.68
C LYS A 82 -1.61 2.45 -14.33
N ARG A 83 -1.61 2.27 -15.63
CA ARG A 83 -0.41 1.90 -16.36
C ARG A 83 0.14 3.09 -17.14
N SER A 84 1.46 3.21 -17.14
CA SER A 84 2.18 4.16 -17.96
C SER A 84 3.13 3.40 -18.87
N GLU A 85 3.26 3.84 -20.12
CA GLU A 85 4.22 3.22 -21.05
C GLU A 85 5.59 3.83 -20.94
N ARG A 86 5.73 4.90 -20.18
CA ARG A 86 7.01 5.57 -19.94
C ARG A 86 7.35 5.43 -18.46
N ASP A 87 8.60 5.74 -18.13
CA ASP A 87 9.03 5.76 -16.75
C ASP A 87 8.11 6.69 -15.96
N SER A 88 7.66 6.21 -14.80
CA SER A 88 6.79 6.98 -13.93
C SER A 88 7.57 8.11 -13.27
N ARG A 89 6.89 9.25 -13.06
CA ARG A 89 7.49 10.35 -12.31
C ARG A 89 7.75 9.97 -10.86
N ILE A 90 7.14 8.90 -10.38
CA ILE A 90 7.40 8.40 -9.02
C ILE A 90 8.89 8.15 -8.81
N ARG A 91 9.59 7.75 -9.85
CA ARG A 91 11.03 7.49 -9.76
C ARG A 91 11.85 8.73 -9.41
N SER A 92 11.27 9.92 -9.54
CA SER A 92 11.93 11.17 -9.20
C SER A 92 11.52 11.71 -7.84
N TYR A 93 10.60 11.04 -7.16
CA TYR A 93 10.18 11.45 -5.82
C TYR A 93 11.27 11.14 -4.79
N ASP A 94 11.11 11.68 -3.59
CA ASP A 94 12.05 11.39 -2.52
C ASP A 94 11.91 9.95 -2.06
N ARG A 95 13.01 9.35 -1.68
CA ARG A 95 12.97 8.03 -1.07
C ARG A 95 12.21 8.10 0.23
N TYR A 96 11.54 7.01 0.57
CA TYR A 96 10.79 6.95 1.82
C TYR A 96 11.74 7.10 3.01
N GLU A 97 11.33 7.90 3.97
CA GLU A 97 12.03 8.05 5.25
C GLU A 97 11.01 8.02 6.37
N TYR A 98 11.28 7.20 7.38
CA TYR A 98 10.44 7.13 8.56
C TYR A 98 10.62 8.41 9.36
N GLY A 99 9.51 8.98 9.82
CA GLY A 99 9.55 10.19 10.63
C GLY A 99 9.30 11.48 9.86
N PHE A 100 9.09 11.41 8.57
CA PHE A 100 8.78 12.59 7.73
C PHE A 100 7.40 12.55 7.14
#